data_5551e51d66c900bc30fc2e2ddd4a1697
#
_entry.id   5551e51d66c900bc30fc2e2ddd4a1697
#
_cell.length_a   1.000
_cell.length_b   1.000
_cell.length_c   1.000
_cell.angle_alpha   90.00
_cell.angle_beta   90.00
_cell.angle_gamma   90.00
#
_symmetry.space_group_name_H-M   'P 1'
#
loop_
_entity.id
_entity.type
_entity.pdbx_description
1 polymer ?
#
loop_
_entity_poly.entity_id
_entity_poly.type
_entity_poly.pdbx_seq_one_letter_code
_entity_poly.pdbx_strand_id
1 'polypeptide(L)'
;MLELIWALGAIILIDVVLGGENALVIAMASRQLPEHLRRRAMLWGTFGAVAVRFASVAVLTYLLMIPGLRLVGGIALIYIAWKLTANNQDHSNVKTATTFWGAMGTIVWADAVMGLDNALAIAGAAGGNWWLIIFGLLVSVPIILFGSTLVARLIDRYPDSVFVGAFVLYVVAIKMITHEPFIDNHLDPMHDFYENVLPWAGGLILTAKQYYRSRIRTQQ
;
A
#
# COMPACT_ATOMS: atom_id res chain seq x y z
N MET A 1 -18.83 18.28 -20.68
CA MET A 1 -19.47 17.62 -19.51
C MET A 1 -19.19 16.12 -19.50
N LEU A 2 -19.42 15.41 -20.59
CA LEU A 2 -19.17 13.95 -20.66
C LEU A 2 -17.70 13.61 -20.37
N GLU A 3 -16.74 14.32 -20.91
CA GLU A 3 -15.30 14.14 -20.68
C GLU A 3 -14.91 14.32 -19.20
N LEU A 4 -15.50 15.29 -18.50
CA LEU A 4 -15.25 15.49 -17.08
C LEU A 4 -15.78 14.32 -16.23
N ILE A 5 -16.91 13.76 -16.59
CA ILE A 5 -17.49 12.58 -15.93
C ILE A 5 -16.58 11.36 -16.15
N TRP A 6 -16.10 11.17 -17.39
CA TRP A 6 -15.16 10.11 -17.71
C TRP A 6 -13.83 10.26 -16.97
N ALA A 7 -13.26 11.47 -16.94
CA ALA A 7 -12.01 11.74 -16.21
C ALA A 7 -12.18 11.52 -14.70
N LEU A 8 -13.28 11.98 -14.11
CA LEU A 8 -13.60 11.73 -12.71
C LEU A 8 -13.77 10.24 -12.42
N GLY A 9 -14.52 9.53 -13.27
CA GLY A 9 -14.68 8.08 -13.17
C GLY A 9 -13.35 7.33 -13.28
N ALA A 10 -12.48 7.77 -14.20
CA ALA A 10 -11.15 7.20 -14.36
C ALA A 10 -10.28 7.42 -13.11
N ILE A 11 -10.28 8.62 -12.53
CA ILE A 11 -9.52 8.92 -11.30
C ILE A 11 -10.02 8.04 -10.15
N ILE A 12 -11.33 7.95 -9.94
CA ILE A 12 -11.91 7.11 -8.88
C ILE A 12 -11.54 5.64 -9.10
N LEU A 13 -11.67 5.15 -10.35
CA LEU A 13 -11.34 3.77 -10.69
C LEU A 13 -9.85 3.49 -10.46
N ILE A 14 -8.97 4.36 -10.92
CA ILE A 14 -7.52 4.26 -10.73
C ILE A 14 -7.21 4.23 -9.24
N ASP A 15 -7.75 5.17 -8.45
CA ASP A 15 -7.47 5.25 -7.02
C ASP A 15 -8.02 4.04 -6.24
N VAL A 16 -9.18 3.52 -6.61
CA VAL A 16 -9.77 2.32 -5.98
C VAL A 16 -9.02 1.06 -6.40
N VAL A 17 -8.69 0.90 -7.67
CA VAL A 17 -8.02 -0.31 -8.19
C VAL A 17 -6.56 -0.35 -7.75
N LEU A 18 -5.82 0.75 -7.94
CA LEU A 18 -4.43 0.86 -7.49
C LEU A 18 -4.35 1.08 -5.96
N GLY A 19 -5.39 1.65 -5.35
CA GLY A 19 -5.52 1.85 -3.91
C GLY A 19 -6.11 0.66 -3.16
N GLY A 20 -6.47 -0.44 -3.84
CA GLY A 20 -6.98 -1.66 -3.18
C GLY A 20 -5.98 -2.26 -2.18
N GLU A 21 -4.70 -2.13 -2.47
CA GLU A 21 -3.60 -2.50 -1.57
C GLU A 21 -3.57 -1.65 -0.30
N ASN A 22 -3.97 -0.37 -0.39
CA ASN A 22 -4.06 0.52 0.76
C ASN A 22 -5.12 0.06 1.75
N ALA A 23 -6.26 -0.46 1.28
CA ALA A 23 -7.30 -1.03 2.14
C ALA A 23 -6.76 -2.18 2.99
N LEU A 24 -5.87 -2.98 2.42
CA LEU A 24 -5.20 -4.08 3.11
C LEU A 24 -4.22 -3.57 4.16
N VAL A 25 -3.35 -2.60 3.82
CA VAL A 25 -2.42 -2.00 4.77
C VAL A 25 -3.15 -1.35 5.93
N ILE A 26 -4.23 -0.60 5.65
CA ILE A 26 -5.08 0.04 6.65
C ILE A 26 -5.64 -1.01 7.62
N ALA A 27 -6.20 -2.10 7.08
CA ALA A 27 -6.75 -3.19 7.87
C ALA A 27 -5.68 -3.86 8.74
N MET A 28 -4.53 -4.22 8.15
CA MET A 28 -3.43 -4.88 8.85
C MET A 28 -2.78 -4.00 9.92
N ALA A 29 -2.50 -2.73 9.61
CA ALA A 29 -1.87 -1.79 10.54
C ALA A 29 -2.76 -1.47 11.75
N SER A 30 -4.09 -1.45 11.57
CA SER A 30 -5.04 -1.13 12.63
C SER A 30 -5.51 -2.34 13.42
N ARG A 31 -5.20 -3.56 12.99
CA ARG A 31 -5.75 -4.82 13.51
C ARG A 31 -5.57 -5.00 15.02
N GLN A 32 -4.43 -4.61 15.57
CA GLN A 32 -4.11 -4.82 16.98
C GLN A 32 -4.68 -3.74 17.92
N LEU A 33 -5.34 -2.73 17.36
CA LEU A 33 -5.99 -1.72 18.16
C LEU A 33 -7.35 -2.19 18.68
N PRO A 34 -7.76 -1.76 19.89
CA PRO A 34 -9.13 -1.88 20.36
C PRO A 34 -10.11 -1.30 19.32
N GLU A 35 -11.32 -1.87 19.23
CA GLU A 35 -12.26 -1.53 18.14
C GLU A 35 -12.54 -0.05 18.00
N HIS A 36 -12.69 0.67 19.12
CA HIS A 36 -12.94 2.12 19.12
C HIS A 36 -11.76 2.93 18.60
N LEU A 37 -10.51 2.49 18.82
CA LEU A 37 -9.30 3.13 18.29
C LEU A 37 -9.03 2.68 16.87
N ARG A 38 -9.37 1.43 16.50
CA ARG A 38 -9.21 0.89 15.15
C ARG A 38 -9.97 1.75 14.15
N ARG A 39 -11.27 2.00 14.39
CA ARG A 39 -12.08 2.84 13.48
C ARG A 39 -11.52 4.25 13.32
N ARG A 40 -11.08 4.86 14.42
CA ARG A 40 -10.45 6.19 14.38
C ARG A 40 -9.11 6.17 13.64
N ALA A 41 -8.26 5.17 13.88
CA ALA A 41 -6.97 5.05 13.18
C ALA A 41 -7.16 4.83 11.68
N MET A 42 -8.14 3.99 11.29
CA MET A 42 -8.50 3.79 9.88
C MET A 42 -8.97 5.11 9.25
N LEU A 43 -9.89 5.81 9.90
CA LEU A 43 -10.44 7.08 9.39
C LEU A 43 -9.34 8.15 9.24
N TRP A 44 -8.64 8.48 10.32
CA TRP A 44 -7.62 9.52 10.32
C TRP A 44 -6.38 9.13 9.53
N GLY A 45 -6.02 7.84 9.53
CA GLY A 45 -4.95 7.30 8.69
C GLY A 45 -5.26 7.46 7.21
N THR A 46 -6.49 7.14 6.79
CA THR A 46 -6.93 7.33 5.39
C THR A 46 -6.97 8.80 5.00
N PHE A 47 -7.49 9.69 5.85
CA PHE A 47 -7.44 11.12 5.58
C PHE A 47 -6.01 11.65 5.47
N GLY A 48 -5.12 11.22 6.36
CA GLY A 48 -3.70 11.54 6.29
C GLY A 48 -3.04 11.02 5.01
N ALA A 49 -3.36 9.78 4.62
CA ALA A 49 -2.90 9.17 3.39
C ALA A 49 -3.35 9.96 2.15
N VAL A 50 -4.63 10.34 2.08
CA VAL A 50 -5.17 11.15 0.98
C VAL A 50 -4.52 12.54 0.94
N ALA A 51 -4.29 13.17 2.09
CA ALA A 51 -3.61 14.46 2.15
C ALA A 51 -2.16 14.37 1.62
N VAL A 52 -1.43 13.30 1.99
CA VAL A 52 -0.07 13.04 1.48
C VAL A 52 -0.13 12.74 -0.02
N ARG A 53 -1.08 11.95 -0.48
CA ARG A 53 -1.25 11.65 -1.92
C ARG A 53 -1.55 12.92 -2.71
N PHE A 54 -2.43 13.78 -2.22
CA PHE A 54 -2.69 15.07 -2.86
C PHE A 54 -1.42 15.94 -2.94
N ALA A 55 -0.65 15.99 -1.84
CA ALA A 55 0.63 16.69 -1.83
C ALA A 55 1.63 16.04 -2.81
N SER A 56 1.66 14.71 -2.89
CA SER A 56 2.51 13.97 -3.84
C SER A 56 2.15 14.28 -5.30
N VAL A 57 0.86 14.35 -5.63
CA VAL A 57 0.43 14.77 -6.98
C VAL A 57 0.88 16.20 -7.28
N ALA A 58 0.79 17.10 -6.30
CA ALA A 58 1.20 18.49 -6.44
C ALA A 58 2.71 18.67 -6.71
N VAL A 59 3.53 17.83 -6.08
CA VAL A 59 5.01 17.89 -6.18
C VAL A 59 5.59 16.78 -7.05
N LEU A 60 4.75 16.02 -7.72
CA LEU A 60 5.12 14.80 -8.47
C LEU A 60 6.29 15.02 -9.43
N THR A 61 6.29 16.15 -10.17
CA THR A 61 7.37 16.47 -11.10
C THR A 61 8.73 16.52 -10.42
N TYR A 62 8.78 17.00 -9.16
CA TYR A 62 10.00 17.06 -8.39
C TYR A 62 10.35 15.72 -7.76
N LEU A 63 9.36 14.98 -7.29
CA LEU A 63 9.56 13.66 -6.67
C LEU A 63 10.11 12.64 -7.67
N LEU A 64 9.64 12.66 -8.90
CA LEU A 64 10.12 11.77 -9.97
C LEU A 64 11.56 12.03 -10.41
N MET A 65 12.11 13.23 -10.10
CA MET A 65 13.51 13.56 -10.37
C MET A 65 14.47 13.03 -9.33
N ILE A 66 13.98 12.53 -8.17
CA ILE A 66 14.82 12.01 -7.10
C ILE A 66 15.22 10.55 -7.43
N PRO A 67 16.48 10.30 -7.83
CA PRO A 67 16.92 8.94 -8.11
C PRO A 67 16.94 8.11 -6.84
N GLY A 68 16.55 6.85 -6.95
CA GLY A 68 16.52 5.93 -5.81
C GLY A 68 15.26 6.01 -4.93
N LEU A 69 14.33 6.94 -5.21
CA LEU A 69 13.13 7.11 -4.38
C LEU A 69 12.26 5.84 -4.39
N ARG A 70 12.05 5.23 -5.55
CA ARG A 70 11.30 3.97 -5.68
C ARG A 70 12.02 2.80 -5.03
N LEU A 71 13.35 2.73 -5.13
CA LEU A 71 14.16 1.72 -4.47
C LEU A 71 14.01 1.77 -2.95
N VAL A 72 14.19 2.95 -2.36
CA VAL A 72 14.03 3.16 -0.91
C VAL A 72 12.60 2.84 -0.48
N GLY A 73 11.62 3.28 -1.25
CA GLY A 73 10.20 2.99 -1.03
C GLY A 73 9.90 1.48 -1.04
N GLY A 74 10.37 0.77 -2.05
CA GLY A 74 10.20 -0.69 -2.16
C GLY A 74 10.83 -1.44 -0.98
N ILE A 75 12.04 -1.05 -0.55
CA ILE A 75 12.69 -1.62 0.65
C ILE A 75 11.84 -1.35 1.90
N ALA A 76 11.32 -0.13 2.05
CA ALA A 76 10.45 0.22 3.17
C ALA A 76 9.16 -0.61 3.18
N LEU A 77 8.55 -0.88 2.00
CA LEU A 77 7.38 -1.75 1.91
C LEU A 77 7.68 -3.21 2.26
N ILE A 78 8.83 -3.75 1.86
CA ILE A 78 9.26 -5.10 2.29
C ILE A 78 9.34 -5.15 3.82
N TYR A 79 9.93 -4.13 4.45
CA TYR A 79 9.99 -4.04 5.90
C TYR A 79 8.59 -3.96 6.55
N ILE A 80 7.68 -3.15 5.99
CA ILE A 80 6.30 -3.03 6.48
C ILE A 80 5.57 -4.38 6.36
N ALA A 81 5.63 -5.03 5.20
CA ALA A 81 5.00 -6.33 4.96
C ALA A 81 5.52 -7.39 5.95
N TRP A 82 6.82 -7.42 6.16
CA TRP A 82 7.44 -8.29 7.15
C TRP A 82 6.96 -7.99 8.57
N LYS A 83 6.95 -6.74 8.97
CA LYS A 83 6.52 -6.29 10.30
C LYS A 83 5.05 -6.61 10.56
N LEU A 84 4.16 -6.38 9.59
CA LEU A 84 2.72 -6.63 9.73
C LEU A 84 2.39 -8.11 9.88
N THR A 85 3.17 -9.01 9.29
CA THR A 85 2.99 -10.45 9.39
C THR A 85 3.74 -11.08 10.56
N ALA A 86 4.92 -10.57 10.93
CA ALA A 86 5.71 -11.08 12.05
C ALA A 86 4.94 -10.97 13.38
N ASN A 87 4.14 -9.94 13.53
CA ASN A 87 3.36 -9.68 14.74
C ASN A 87 2.09 -10.51 14.90
N ASN A 88 1.74 -11.29 13.92
CA ASN A 88 0.54 -12.13 14.01
C ASN A 88 0.68 -13.25 15.05
N GLN A 89 1.87 -13.46 15.60
CA GLN A 89 2.18 -14.65 16.39
C GLN A 89 2.86 -14.41 17.74
N ASP A 90 3.39 -13.23 18.00
CA ASP A 90 3.97 -12.93 19.31
C ASP A 90 2.94 -12.21 20.20
N HIS A 91 2.19 -13.00 20.94
CA HIS A 91 1.35 -12.50 22.04
C HIS A 91 2.17 -11.91 23.20
N SER A 92 3.49 -11.92 23.15
CA SER A 92 4.26 -11.66 24.35
C SER A 92 5.27 -10.52 24.32
N ASN A 93 5.79 -9.96 23.22
CA ASN A 93 6.84 -8.90 23.39
C ASN A 93 7.25 -8.04 22.20
N VAL A 94 6.63 -8.06 21.04
CA VAL A 94 7.00 -7.13 19.98
C VAL A 94 5.99 -5.99 19.90
N LYS A 95 6.44 -4.78 20.23
CA LYS A 95 5.69 -3.52 20.12
C LYS A 95 5.32 -3.23 18.66
N THR A 96 4.35 -3.96 18.13
CA THR A 96 3.63 -3.48 16.96
C THR A 96 2.85 -2.24 17.36
N ALA A 97 2.36 -1.51 16.38
CA ALA A 97 1.54 -0.33 16.60
C ALA A 97 0.32 -0.65 17.48
N THR A 98 0.57 -0.92 18.77
CA THR A 98 -0.44 -1.02 19.82
C THR A 98 -0.99 0.36 20.14
N THR A 99 -0.42 1.40 19.53
CA THR A 99 -0.81 2.79 19.71
C THR A 99 -1.50 3.31 18.46
N PHE A 100 -2.50 4.14 18.68
CA PHE A 100 -3.23 4.86 17.63
C PHE A 100 -2.28 5.56 16.64
N TRP A 101 -1.32 6.32 17.15
CA TRP A 101 -0.35 7.06 16.35
C TRP A 101 0.58 6.16 15.53
N GLY A 102 0.96 5.03 16.10
CA GLY A 102 1.77 4.04 15.39
C GLY A 102 1.03 3.40 14.22
N ALA A 103 -0.24 3.05 14.40
CA ALA A 103 -1.07 2.51 13.32
C ALA A 103 -1.31 3.57 12.24
N MET A 104 -1.71 4.78 12.62
CA MET A 104 -1.92 5.89 11.70
C MET A 104 -0.65 6.23 10.93
N GLY A 105 0.50 6.32 11.59
CA GLY A 105 1.78 6.58 10.94
C GLY A 105 2.17 5.49 9.93
N THR A 106 1.89 4.22 10.25
CA THR A 106 2.13 3.10 9.31
C THR A 106 1.23 3.21 8.08
N ILE A 107 -0.05 3.56 8.25
CA ILE A 107 -1.00 3.75 7.14
C ILE A 107 -0.51 4.88 6.24
N VAL A 108 -0.24 6.05 6.80
CA VAL A 108 0.19 7.24 6.05
C VAL A 108 1.53 7.00 5.34
N TRP A 109 2.48 6.37 6.02
CA TRP A 109 3.79 6.07 5.44
C TRP A 109 3.71 5.06 4.30
N ALA A 110 2.97 3.98 4.49
CA ALA A 110 2.78 2.98 3.44
C ALA A 110 2.10 3.60 2.20
N ASP A 111 1.03 4.39 2.40
CA ASP A 111 0.35 5.07 1.30
C ASP A 111 1.28 6.08 0.60
N ALA A 112 2.10 6.82 1.35
CA ALA A 112 3.07 7.75 0.77
C ALA A 112 4.07 7.04 -0.15
N VAL A 113 4.54 5.87 0.26
CA VAL A 113 5.50 5.06 -0.51
C VAL A 113 4.85 4.43 -1.75
N MET A 114 3.67 3.82 -1.58
CA MET A 114 2.92 3.18 -2.67
C MET A 114 2.24 4.19 -3.59
N GLY A 115 1.97 5.38 -3.07
CA GLY A 115 1.18 6.41 -3.76
C GLY A 115 1.91 7.14 -4.88
N LEU A 116 3.24 6.95 -5.05
CA LEU A 116 4.00 7.67 -6.09
C LEU A 116 3.53 7.31 -7.50
N ASP A 117 3.40 6.02 -7.80
CA ASP A 117 2.94 5.56 -9.10
C ASP A 117 1.44 5.86 -9.30
N ASN A 118 0.64 5.75 -8.22
CA ASN A 118 -0.77 6.12 -8.22
C ASN A 118 -0.94 7.62 -8.49
N ALA A 119 -0.09 8.47 -7.89
CA ALA A 119 -0.12 9.92 -8.09
C ALA A 119 0.13 10.30 -9.56
N LEU A 120 1.03 9.58 -10.25
CA LEU A 120 1.29 9.78 -11.68
C LEU A 120 0.07 9.45 -12.54
N ALA A 121 -0.56 8.30 -12.27
CA ALA A 121 -1.75 7.87 -12.99
C ALA A 121 -2.93 8.84 -12.77
N ILE A 122 -3.13 9.31 -11.54
CA ILE A 122 -4.16 10.30 -11.18
C ILE A 122 -3.88 11.64 -11.86
N ALA A 123 -2.64 12.12 -11.84
CA ALA A 123 -2.24 13.37 -12.49
C ALA A 123 -2.46 13.32 -14.02
N GLY A 124 -2.12 12.18 -14.65
CA GLY A 124 -2.37 11.92 -16.06
C GLY A 124 -3.86 11.93 -16.41
N ALA A 125 -4.67 11.22 -15.64
CA ALA A 125 -6.12 11.16 -15.85
C ALA A 125 -6.83 12.51 -15.62
N ALA A 126 -6.30 13.32 -14.70
CA ALA A 126 -6.84 14.65 -14.39
C ALA A 126 -6.54 15.71 -15.48
N GLY A 127 -5.53 15.47 -16.34
CA GLY A 127 -5.16 16.42 -17.40
C GLY A 127 -4.85 17.84 -16.88
N GLY A 128 -4.30 17.97 -15.68
CA GLY A 128 -4.00 19.26 -15.03
C GLY A 128 -5.19 19.90 -14.30
N ASN A 129 -6.35 19.26 -14.27
CA ASN A 129 -7.52 19.80 -13.57
C ASN A 129 -7.54 19.39 -12.09
N TRP A 130 -7.13 20.32 -11.21
CA TRP A 130 -7.06 20.13 -9.76
C TRP A 130 -8.40 19.76 -9.12
N TRP A 131 -9.50 20.27 -9.62
CA TRP A 131 -10.82 19.95 -9.10
C TRP A 131 -11.18 18.48 -9.31
N LEU A 132 -10.78 17.90 -10.45
CA LEU A 132 -10.96 16.48 -10.70
C LEU A 132 -10.15 15.62 -9.72
N ILE A 133 -8.92 16.01 -9.39
CA ILE A 133 -8.09 15.32 -8.42
C ILE A 133 -8.75 15.38 -7.03
N ILE A 134 -9.15 16.57 -6.58
CA ILE A 134 -9.77 16.75 -5.26
C ILE A 134 -11.04 15.91 -5.15
N PHE A 135 -11.97 16.05 -6.10
CA PHE A 135 -13.23 15.33 -6.05
C PHE A 135 -13.04 13.82 -6.24
N GLY A 136 -12.15 13.39 -7.12
CA GLY A 136 -11.83 11.98 -7.33
C GLY A 136 -11.32 11.32 -6.05
N LEU A 137 -10.32 11.93 -5.40
CA LEU A 137 -9.77 11.43 -4.15
C LEU A 137 -10.78 11.48 -2.99
N LEU A 138 -11.61 12.52 -2.90
CA LEU A 138 -12.66 12.59 -1.87
C LEU A 138 -13.72 11.50 -2.03
N VAL A 139 -14.08 11.14 -3.26
CA VAL A 139 -15.05 10.07 -3.51
C VAL A 139 -14.46 8.69 -3.26
N SER A 140 -13.17 8.49 -3.55
CA SER A 140 -12.51 7.20 -3.31
C SER A 140 -12.32 6.88 -1.81
N VAL A 141 -12.20 7.89 -0.93
CA VAL A 141 -12.01 7.70 0.52
C VAL A 141 -13.09 6.80 1.16
N PRO A 142 -14.39 7.04 1.00
CA PRO A 142 -15.41 6.16 1.55
C PRO A 142 -15.29 4.72 1.05
N ILE A 143 -14.94 4.53 -0.24
CA ILE A 143 -14.79 3.21 -0.86
C ILE A 143 -13.61 2.46 -0.24
N ILE A 144 -12.47 3.13 -0.08
CA ILE A 144 -11.27 2.55 0.54
C ILE A 144 -11.53 2.22 2.02
N LEU A 145 -12.19 3.12 2.77
CA LEU A 145 -12.56 2.88 4.17
C LEU A 145 -13.52 1.71 4.33
N PHE A 146 -14.52 1.60 3.46
CA PHE A 146 -15.42 0.46 3.48
C PHE A 146 -14.67 -0.84 3.15
N GLY A 147 -13.84 -0.82 2.10
CA GLY A 147 -12.97 -1.93 1.71
C GLY A 147 -12.04 -2.36 2.84
N SER A 148 -11.36 -1.42 3.50
CA SER A 148 -10.46 -1.73 4.62
C SER A 148 -11.20 -2.34 5.82
N THR A 149 -12.43 -1.89 6.10
CA THR A 149 -13.26 -2.47 7.16
C THR A 149 -13.64 -3.92 6.83
N LEU A 150 -13.97 -4.21 5.56
CA LEU A 150 -14.27 -5.56 5.10
C LEU A 150 -13.06 -6.47 5.20
N VAL A 151 -11.90 -6.01 4.74
CA VAL A 151 -10.62 -6.72 4.84
C VAL A 151 -10.25 -6.96 6.30
N ALA A 152 -10.43 -5.99 7.19
CA ALA A 152 -10.17 -6.15 8.62
C ALA A 152 -11.01 -7.28 9.23
N ARG A 153 -12.32 -7.34 8.92
CA ARG A 153 -13.20 -8.44 9.37
C ARG A 153 -12.76 -9.80 8.83
N LEU A 154 -12.30 -9.84 7.56
CA LEU A 154 -11.79 -11.07 6.97
C LEU A 154 -10.53 -11.56 7.69
N ILE A 155 -9.60 -10.67 8.01
CA ILE A 155 -8.38 -11.01 8.77
C ILE A 155 -8.72 -11.45 10.18
N ASP A 156 -9.69 -10.81 10.84
CA ASP A 156 -10.13 -11.21 12.19
C ASP A 156 -10.76 -12.62 12.20
N ARG A 157 -11.50 -12.96 11.12
CA ARG A 157 -12.14 -14.28 10.98
C ARG A 157 -11.17 -15.36 10.51
N TYR A 158 -10.21 -15.00 9.66
CA TYR A 158 -9.21 -15.90 9.08
C TYR A 158 -7.82 -15.29 9.24
N PRO A 159 -7.16 -15.48 10.40
CA PRO A 159 -5.87 -14.83 10.70
C PRO A 159 -4.76 -15.09 9.68
N ASP A 160 -4.77 -16.27 9.03
CA ASP A 160 -3.80 -16.60 8.00
C ASP A 160 -3.97 -15.77 6.71
N SER A 161 -5.11 -15.10 6.52
CA SER A 161 -5.34 -14.20 5.37
C SER A 161 -4.39 -12.99 5.37
N VAL A 162 -3.75 -12.69 6.50
CA VAL A 162 -2.71 -11.65 6.58
C VAL A 162 -1.52 -11.95 5.66
N PHE A 163 -1.22 -13.23 5.41
CA PHE A 163 -0.15 -13.62 4.50
C PHE A 163 -0.49 -13.36 3.03
N VAL A 164 -1.77 -13.40 2.66
CA VAL A 164 -2.22 -12.96 1.33
C VAL A 164 -1.93 -11.48 1.15
N GLY A 165 -2.17 -10.68 2.18
CA GLY A 165 -1.84 -9.28 2.18
C GLY A 165 -0.35 -8.99 2.07
N ALA A 166 0.45 -9.71 2.85
CA ALA A 166 1.90 -9.59 2.76
C ALA A 166 2.41 -9.96 1.37
N PHE A 167 1.83 -10.99 0.74
CA PHE A 167 2.16 -11.36 -0.64
C PHE A 167 1.96 -10.18 -1.60
N VAL A 168 0.80 -9.55 -1.55
CA VAL A 168 0.50 -8.37 -2.39
C VAL A 168 1.52 -7.26 -2.15
N LEU A 169 1.81 -6.93 -0.87
CA LEU A 169 2.78 -5.91 -0.52
C LEU A 169 4.20 -6.24 -1.01
N TYR A 170 4.63 -7.51 -0.95
CA TYR A 170 5.92 -7.92 -1.49
C TYR A 170 5.98 -7.80 -3.00
N VAL A 171 4.90 -8.17 -3.72
CA VAL A 171 4.80 -8.01 -5.17
C VAL A 171 4.98 -6.54 -5.56
N VAL A 172 4.23 -5.64 -4.90
CA VAL A 172 4.32 -4.19 -5.15
C VAL A 172 5.70 -3.65 -4.83
N ALA A 173 6.27 -4.04 -3.68
CA ALA A 173 7.60 -3.62 -3.28
C ALA A 173 8.68 -4.00 -4.30
N ILE A 174 8.62 -5.24 -4.82
CA ILE A 174 9.55 -5.71 -5.85
C ILE A 174 9.33 -4.93 -7.15
N LYS A 175 8.07 -4.71 -7.57
CA LYS A 175 7.77 -3.89 -8.74
C LYS A 175 8.35 -2.48 -8.61
N MET A 176 8.19 -1.83 -7.46
CA MET A 176 8.79 -0.50 -7.22
C MET A 176 10.31 -0.52 -7.36
N ILE A 177 10.97 -1.57 -6.86
CA ILE A 177 12.44 -1.70 -6.96
C ILE A 177 12.85 -1.90 -8.42
N THR A 178 12.17 -2.77 -9.17
CA THR A 178 12.52 -3.07 -10.57
C THR A 178 12.23 -1.89 -11.50
N HIS A 179 11.22 -1.08 -11.21
CA HIS A 179 10.89 0.12 -11.99
C HIS A 179 11.70 1.38 -11.58
N GLU A 180 12.69 1.24 -10.71
CA GLU A 180 13.64 2.34 -10.48
C GLU A 180 14.45 2.59 -11.76
N PRO A 181 14.50 3.81 -12.30
CA PRO A 181 15.15 4.10 -13.59
C PRO A 181 16.59 3.62 -13.69
N PHE A 182 17.33 3.66 -12.59
CA PHE A 182 18.70 3.16 -12.56
C PHE A 182 18.78 1.64 -12.71
N ILE A 183 17.81 0.91 -12.16
CA ILE A 183 17.75 -0.57 -12.25
C ILE A 183 17.18 -0.98 -13.59
N ASP A 184 16.09 -0.36 -14.02
CA ASP A 184 15.38 -0.64 -15.26
C ASP A 184 16.29 -0.58 -16.48
N ASN A 185 17.10 0.49 -16.59
CA ASN A 185 18.09 0.65 -17.67
C ASN A 185 19.15 -0.48 -17.74
N HIS A 186 19.42 -1.17 -16.63
CA HIS A 186 20.38 -2.28 -16.59
C HIS A 186 19.73 -3.64 -16.86
N LEU A 187 18.40 -3.73 -16.75
CA LEU A 187 17.61 -4.94 -16.90
C LEU A 187 17.05 -5.13 -18.32
N ASP A 188 17.31 -4.21 -19.24
CA ASP A 188 16.77 -4.12 -20.60
C ASP A 188 16.74 -5.48 -21.37
N PRO A 189 17.77 -6.37 -21.32
CA PRO A 189 17.73 -7.63 -22.04
C PRO A 189 16.71 -8.66 -21.52
N MET A 190 16.20 -8.49 -20.30
CA MET A 190 15.31 -9.43 -19.61
C MET A 190 14.08 -8.71 -19.02
N HIS A 191 13.69 -7.59 -19.60
CA HIS A 191 12.62 -6.71 -19.11
C HIS A 191 11.33 -7.48 -18.79
N ASP A 192 10.85 -8.32 -19.70
CA ASP A 192 9.63 -9.11 -19.51
C ASP A 192 9.67 -10.03 -18.28
N PHE A 193 10.85 -10.59 -17.99
CA PHE A 193 11.02 -11.45 -16.81
C PHE A 193 10.95 -10.65 -15.51
N TYR A 194 11.64 -9.52 -15.45
CA TYR A 194 11.69 -8.67 -14.25
C TYR A 194 10.35 -7.97 -13.98
N GLU A 195 9.62 -7.64 -15.02
CA GLU A 195 8.33 -6.98 -14.89
C GLU A 195 7.20 -7.97 -14.55
N ASN A 196 7.16 -9.12 -15.19
CA ASN A 196 6.02 -10.03 -15.14
C ASN A 196 6.25 -11.27 -14.27
N VAL A 197 7.48 -11.71 -14.03
CA VAL A 197 7.77 -12.94 -13.28
C VAL A 197 8.36 -12.67 -11.91
N LEU A 198 9.41 -11.84 -11.84
CA LEU A 198 10.16 -11.62 -10.62
C LEU A 198 9.32 -11.10 -9.45
N PRO A 199 8.39 -10.13 -9.61
CA PRO A 199 7.57 -9.64 -8.50
C PRO A 199 6.69 -10.73 -7.90
N TRP A 200 6.07 -11.55 -8.74
CA TRP A 200 5.20 -12.63 -8.29
C TRP A 200 5.98 -13.78 -7.65
N ALA A 201 7.06 -14.22 -8.28
CA ALA A 201 7.92 -15.27 -7.75
C ALA A 201 8.60 -14.84 -6.44
N GLY A 202 9.16 -13.63 -6.41
CA GLY A 202 9.78 -13.07 -5.22
C GLY A 202 8.79 -12.86 -4.07
N GLY A 203 7.60 -12.32 -4.38
CA GLY A 203 6.52 -12.18 -3.42
C GLY A 203 6.10 -13.51 -2.82
N LEU A 204 5.95 -14.55 -3.65
CA LEU A 204 5.62 -15.89 -3.21
C LEU A 204 6.69 -16.47 -2.27
N ILE A 205 7.96 -16.37 -2.66
CA ILE A 205 9.10 -16.88 -1.88
C ILE A 205 9.17 -16.19 -0.52
N LEU A 206 9.07 -14.85 -0.48
CA LEU A 206 9.13 -14.09 0.76
C LEU A 206 7.96 -14.44 1.70
N THR A 207 6.76 -14.55 1.14
CA THR A 207 5.55 -14.91 1.92
C THR A 207 5.63 -16.34 2.43
N ALA A 208 6.03 -17.30 1.60
CA ALA A 208 6.17 -18.70 1.98
C ALA A 208 7.23 -18.86 3.08
N LYS A 209 8.39 -18.20 2.96
CA LYS A 209 9.43 -18.18 3.98
C LYS A 209 8.91 -17.65 5.32
N GLN A 210 8.12 -16.59 5.28
CA GLN A 210 7.55 -15.98 6.48
C GLN A 210 6.46 -16.84 7.10
N TYR A 211 5.58 -17.40 6.29
CA TYR A 211 4.56 -18.37 6.73
C TYR A 211 5.19 -19.59 7.40
N TYR A 212 6.22 -20.17 6.78
CA TYR A 212 6.93 -21.32 7.33
C TYR A 212 7.61 -20.99 8.67
N ARG A 213 8.31 -19.86 8.75
CA ARG A 213 8.89 -19.38 10.02
C ARG A 213 7.84 -19.19 11.11
N SER A 214 6.68 -18.72 10.74
CA SER A 214 5.59 -18.51 11.65
C SER A 214 5.09 -19.82 12.26
N ARG A 215 4.93 -20.86 11.44
CA ARG A 215 4.45 -22.18 11.88
C ARG A 215 5.47 -22.89 12.81
N ILE A 216 6.77 -22.78 12.53
CA ILE A 216 7.81 -23.38 13.39
C ILE A 216 7.79 -22.75 14.79
N ARG A 217 7.65 -21.42 14.89
CA ARG A 217 7.61 -20.73 16.19
C ARG A 217 6.38 -21.07 17.03
N THR A 218 5.27 -21.43 16.40
CA THR A 218 4.04 -21.79 17.10
C THR A 218 4.11 -23.22 17.70
N GLN A 219 5.09 -24.03 17.28
CA GLN A 219 5.28 -25.40 17.75
C GLN A 219 6.35 -25.52 18.88
N GLN A 220 7.03 -24.43 19.20
CA GLN A 220 7.97 -24.31 20.33
C GLN A 220 7.34 -23.55 21.50
#